data_53eedfbf8b4a916a23b56832788199b4
#
_entry.id   53eedfbf8b4a916a23b56832788199b4
#
_cell.length_a   1.000
_cell.length_b   1.000
_cell.length_c   1.000
_cell.angle_alpha   90.00
_cell.angle_beta   90.00
_cell.angle_gamma   90.00
#
_symmetry.space_group_name_H-M   'P 1'
#
loop_
_entity.id
_entity.type
_entity.pdbx_description
1 polymer ?
#
loop_
_entity_poly.entity_id
_entity_poly.type
_entity_poly.pdbx_seq_one_letter_code
_entity_poly.pdbx_strand_id
1 'polypeptide(L)'
;AFAVAASIVFAIFLPVINRQSKKASDEKNNNDVQIATQQPGIDDSSDAYSENGTQSTESGTSSEPSLQTYQPTLADYQAVQNQLYSVGASASKFVVGVTGVTDATDIFNNSYETEGQGVGVILRDNGKQLIILTEKNVVDKADKLSVTFVNDMMADAALVKYDSNTGIAIISVDKSLLDDATIRAIAVAELGNSNIVSRGASVIALEANYAILTGLVTSTTNELSAQDNNYSVLTTDIASNKLQSGILINTDGQVIGLSLQDFNPAEENNTLTAVSISDLSPVIEKLESGADVPYIGITCTTVTEKIANRYNIPKGVYIKQVTMDSPAFVSGLQSGDVIVAVNNTEVSNVSAYNTQLMKQKPEDTCNLKVKRKGSNGYTEITCQVKIGVMN
;
A
#
# COMPACT_ATOMS: atom_id res chain seq x y z
N ALA A 1 -4.70 33.22 -21.37
CA ALA A 1 -5.93 32.53 -21.01
C ALA A 1 -5.68 31.27 -20.15
N PHE A 2 -4.55 30.58 -20.36
CA PHE A 2 -4.20 29.35 -19.60
C PHE A 2 -3.77 29.61 -18.14
N ALA A 3 -3.17 30.75 -17.85
CA ALA A 3 -2.74 31.11 -16.48
C ALA A 3 -3.92 31.38 -15.51
N VAL A 4 -5.09 31.74 -16.02
CA VAL A 4 -6.27 32.07 -15.20
C VAL A 4 -7.01 30.82 -14.73
N ALA A 5 -7.00 29.73 -15.51
CA ALA A 5 -7.66 28.46 -15.13
C ALA A 5 -6.90 27.71 -14.03
N ALA A 6 -5.55 27.71 -14.09
CA ALA A 6 -4.71 27.12 -13.05
C ALA A 6 -4.82 27.88 -11.72
N SER A 7 -4.95 29.21 -11.77
CA SER A 7 -5.10 30.05 -10.57
C SER A 7 -6.45 29.86 -9.86
N ILE A 8 -7.51 29.50 -10.57
CA ILE A 8 -8.83 29.25 -9.98
C ILE A 8 -8.88 27.92 -9.24
N VAL A 9 -8.19 26.88 -9.73
CA VAL A 9 -8.11 25.57 -9.06
C VAL A 9 -7.30 25.69 -7.77
N PHE A 10 -6.20 26.44 -7.78
CA PHE A 10 -5.38 26.69 -6.58
C PHE A 10 -6.14 27.57 -5.56
N ALA A 11 -6.93 28.54 -6.01
CA ALA A 11 -7.71 29.41 -5.12
C ALA A 11 -8.90 28.71 -4.44
N ILE A 12 -9.42 27.62 -5.00
CA ILE A 12 -10.54 26.86 -4.42
C ILE A 12 -10.08 25.86 -3.35
N PHE A 13 -8.85 25.32 -3.46
CA PHE A 13 -8.35 24.31 -2.51
C PHE A 13 -7.51 24.89 -1.35
N LEU A 14 -6.84 26.03 -1.53
CA LEU A 14 -6.05 26.68 -0.46
C LEU A 14 -6.85 27.16 0.77
N PRO A 15 -8.12 27.62 0.67
CA PRO A 15 -8.86 28.07 1.86
C PRO A 15 -9.31 26.94 2.78
N VAL A 16 -9.32 25.67 2.32
CA VAL A 16 -9.72 24.53 3.15
C VAL A 16 -8.58 24.09 4.06
N ILE A 17 -7.34 24.22 3.60
CA ILE A 17 -6.14 23.85 4.38
C ILE A 17 -5.80 24.96 5.40
N ASN A 18 -6.01 26.24 5.05
CA ASN A 18 -5.67 27.35 5.95
C ASN A 18 -6.76 27.70 6.99
N ARG A 19 -7.96 27.09 6.92
CA ARG A 19 -8.99 27.31 7.96
C ARG A 19 -8.85 26.40 9.18
N GLN A 20 -8.05 25.34 9.10
CA GLN A 20 -7.75 24.52 10.28
C GLN A 20 -6.56 25.04 11.10
N SER A 21 -5.67 25.85 10.50
CA SER A 21 -4.50 26.40 11.22
C SER A 21 -4.73 27.80 11.85
N LYS A 22 -5.86 28.46 11.61
CA LYS A 22 -6.16 29.79 12.18
C LYS A 22 -7.21 29.83 13.31
N LYS A 23 -7.65 28.65 13.81
CA LYS A 23 -8.54 28.59 14.98
C LYS A 23 -7.83 28.17 16.29
N ALA A 24 -6.49 28.15 16.30
CA ALA A 24 -5.71 27.76 17.47
C ALA A 24 -4.90 28.92 18.11
N SER A 25 -5.18 30.17 17.76
CA SER A 25 -4.51 31.28 18.44
C SER A 25 -5.51 32.43 18.64
N ASP A 26 -6.39 32.33 19.61
CA ASP A 26 -6.93 33.43 20.43
C ASP A 26 -8.12 32.90 21.24
N GLU A 27 -7.79 32.20 22.32
CA GLU A 27 -8.58 32.16 23.54
C GLU A 27 -7.67 31.67 24.67
N LYS A 28 -7.08 32.66 25.36
CA LYS A 28 -6.59 32.43 26.72
C LYS A 28 -7.82 32.21 27.59
N ASN A 29 -8.08 30.97 27.96
CA ASN A 29 -8.90 30.67 29.11
C ASN A 29 -8.13 29.72 30.02
N ASN A 30 -7.76 30.25 31.18
CA ASN A 30 -7.24 29.52 32.30
C ASN A 30 -8.25 28.43 32.70
N ASN A 31 -7.96 27.21 32.40
CA ASN A 31 -8.47 26.07 33.13
C ASN A 31 -7.29 25.17 33.44
N ASP A 32 -6.82 25.28 34.67
CA ASP A 32 -5.90 24.34 35.32
C ASP A 32 -6.47 22.92 35.15
N VAL A 33 -5.81 22.11 34.33
CA VAL A 33 -6.04 20.66 34.32
C VAL A 33 -5.37 20.10 35.56
N GLN A 34 -6.14 19.87 36.61
CA GLN A 34 -5.69 19.08 37.76
C GLN A 34 -5.51 17.63 37.29
N ILE A 35 -4.26 17.23 37.16
CA ILE A 35 -3.88 15.83 37.04
C ILE A 35 -4.04 15.22 38.43
N ALA A 36 -5.06 14.38 38.59
CA ALA A 36 -5.24 13.60 39.81
C ALA A 36 -4.11 12.56 39.89
N THR A 37 -3.08 12.87 40.66
CA THR A 37 -2.11 11.89 41.13
C THR A 37 -2.76 11.09 42.26
N GLN A 38 -3.35 9.95 41.93
CA GLN A 38 -3.65 8.92 42.93
C GLN A 38 -2.38 8.10 43.18
N GLN A 39 -1.75 8.39 44.30
CA GLN A 39 -0.73 7.55 44.91
C GLN A 39 -1.46 6.42 45.64
N PRO A 40 -1.09 5.14 45.47
CA PRO A 40 -1.67 4.07 46.29
C PRO A 40 -1.15 4.20 47.73
N GLY A 41 -2.01 4.57 48.64
CA GLY A 41 -1.74 4.50 50.07
C GLY A 41 -1.68 3.06 50.52
N ILE A 42 -0.55 2.69 51.12
CA ILE A 42 -0.40 1.50 51.94
C ILE A 42 -0.95 1.88 53.29
N ASP A 43 -2.10 1.33 53.65
CA ASP A 43 -2.53 1.33 55.06
C ASP A 43 -2.43 -0.09 55.60
N ASP A 44 -1.46 -0.21 56.49
CA ASP A 44 -1.20 -1.29 57.40
C ASP A 44 -2.04 -1.03 58.69
N SER A 45 -3.04 -1.80 58.94
CA SER A 45 -3.55 -1.95 60.30
C SER A 45 -4.24 -3.31 60.49
N SER A 46 -3.47 -4.18 61.14
CA SER A 46 -3.96 -5.29 61.93
C SER A 46 -5.07 -4.85 62.90
N ASP A 47 -6.17 -5.61 62.99
CA ASP A 47 -6.61 -6.08 64.30
C ASP A 47 -7.64 -7.23 64.20
N ALA A 48 -7.39 -8.18 65.07
CA ALA A 48 -8.10 -9.42 65.28
C ALA A 48 -9.38 -9.21 66.14
N TYR A 49 -10.22 -10.19 66.13
CA TYR A 49 -11.09 -10.79 67.18
C TYR A 49 -12.45 -11.20 66.58
N SER A 50 -12.71 -12.41 66.54
CA SER A 50 -13.18 -13.45 67.49
C SER A 50 -14.63 -13.82 67.31
N GLU A 51 -14.81 -15.10 67.03
CA GLU A 51 -15.88 -16.05 67.39
C GLU A 51 -17.28 -15.54 67.75
N ASN A 52 -18.31 -16.06 67.14
CA ASN A 52 -19.17 -17.13 67.66
C ASN A 52 -20.44 -17.32 66.83
N GLY A 53 -20.66 -18.47 66.36
CA GLY A 53 -21.71 -19.38 66.77
C GLY A 53 -23.05 -19.31 66.04
N THR A 54 -23.38 -20.46 65.51
CA THR A 54 -24.66 -21.16 65.48
C THR A 54 -25.41 -21.19 64.15
N GLN A 55 -25.34 -22.36 63.55
CA GLN A 55 -26.33 -23.18 62.82
C GLN A 55 -27.66 -22.56 62.38
N SER A 56 -27.98 -22.68 61.11
CA SER A 56 -28.86 -23.76 60.63
C SER A 56 -29.30 -23.55 59.16
N THR A 57 -29.23 -24.65 58.47
CA THR A 57 -30.14 -25.24 57.48
C THR A 57 -30.38 -24.53 56.13
N GLU A 58 -29.89 -25.27 55.13
CA GLU A 58 -30.51 -25.64 53.85
C GLU A 58 -31.13 -24.58 52.96
N SER A 59 -30.58 -24.39 51.77
CA SER A 59 -31.12 -24.97 50.56
C SER A 59 -30.73 -24.14 49.34
N GLY A 60 -30.34 -24.81 48.30
CA GLY A 60 -30.32 -24.17 46.97
C GLY A 60 -28.94 -23.78 46.42
N THR A 61 -28.22 -24.80 46.03
CA THR A 61 -27.04 -24.66 45.14
C THR A 61 -27.51 -24.20 43.76
N SER A 62 -27.58 -22.93 43.54
CA SER A 62 -27.39 -22.38 42.19
C SER A 62 -25.97 -21.86 42.15
N SER A 63 -25.03 -22.72 41.74
CA SER A 63 -23.71 -22.29 41.33
C SER A 63 -23.88 -21.51 40.02
N GLU A 64 -24.07 -20.18 40.14
CA GLU A 64 -23.74 -19.30 39.03
C GLU A 64 -22.28 -19.57 38.65
N PRO A 65 -21.95 -19.82 37.37
CA PRO A 65 -20.56 -19.89 36.96
C PRO A 65 -19.98 -18.53 37.27
N SER A 66 -19.08 -18.46 38.26
CA SER A 66 -18.27 -17.28 38.47
C SER A 66 -17.51 -17.04 37.17
N LEU A 67 -17.87 -16.00 36.43
CA LEU A 67 -17.09 -15.47 35.33
C LEU A 67 -15.76 -15.07 35.94
N GLN A 68 -14.77 -15.98 35.91
CA GLN A 68 -13.41 -15.63 36.24
C GLN A 68 -13.00 -14.55 35.23
N THR A 69 -12.95 -13.32 35.70
CA THR A 69 -12.45 -12.20 34.87
C THR A 69 -10.99 -12.51 34.55
N TYR A 70 -10.76 -12.95 33.29
CA TYR A 70 -9.42 -13.20 32.79
C TYR A 70 -8.64 -11.87 32.87
N GLN A 71 -7.53 -11.88 33.61
CA GLN A 71 -6.60 -10.75 33.68
C GLN A 71 -5.37 -11.07 32.86
N PRO A 72 -5.15 -10.35 31.71
CA PRO A 72 -3.96 -10.56 30.90
C PRO A 72 -2.67 -10.37 31.69
N THR A 73 -1.74 -11.29 31.53
CA THR A 73 -0.42 -11.26 32.19
C THR A 73 0.68 -10.86 31.18
N LEU A 74 1.88 -10.55 31.68
CA LEU A 74 3.04 -10.33 30.81
C LEU A 74 3.39 -11.58 29.97
N ALA A 75 3.11 -12.79 30.49
CA ALA A 75 3.31 -14.03 29.76
C ALA A 75 2.39 -14.14 28.55
N ASP A 76 1.13 -13.69 28.68
CA ASP A 76 0.18 -13.66 27.54
C ASP A 76 0.63 -12.69 26.45
N TYR A 77 1.12 -11.51 26.85
CA TYR A 77 1.71 -10.56 25.91
C TYR A 77 2.91 -11.17 25.16
N GLN A 78 3.82 -11.81 25.89
CA GLN A 78 4.99 -12.48 25.31
C GLN A 78 4.58 -13.61 24.36
N ALA A 79 3.52 -14.35 24.70
CA ALA A 79 2.97 -15.41 23.83
C ALA A 79 2.46 -14.83 22.50
N VAL A 80 1.75 -13.71 22.53
CA VAL A 80 1.29 -13.00 21.32
C VAL A 80 2.47 -12.54 20.48
N GLN A 81 3.52 -11.93 21.08
CA GLN A 81 4.71 -11.51 20.35
C GLN A 81 5.44 -12.69 19.69
N ASN A 82 5.58 -13.80 20.41
CA ASN A 82 6.19 -15.02 19.87
C ASN A 82 5.36 -15.58 18.70
N GLN A 83 4.04 -15.49 18.76
CA GLN A 83 3.17 -15.93 17.66
C GLN A 83 3.32 -15.04 16.43
N LEU A 84 3.34 -13.71 16.58
CA LEU A 84 3.58 -12.78 15.47
C LEU A 84 4.94 -13.05 14.82
N TYR A 85 5.98 -13.23 15.64
CA TYR A 85 7.31 -13.58 15.14
C TYR A 85 7.31 -14.92 14.38
N SER A 86 6.58 -15.93 14.86
CA SER A 86 6.44 -17.22 14.18
C SER A 86 5.75 -17.12 12.82
N VAL A 87 4.74 -16.24 12.72
CA VAL A 87 4.08 -15.92 11.43
C VAL A 87 5.09 -15.28 10.47
N GLY A 88 5.83 -14.27 10.93
CA GLY A 88 6.89 -13.62 10.15
C GLY A 88 7.97 -14.59 9.69
N ALA A 89 8.46 -15.47 10.57
CA ALA A 89 9.44 -16.50 10.25
C ALA A 89 8.92 -17.53 9.22
N SER A 90 7.64 -17.84 9.27
CA SER A 90 7.00 -18.72 8.28
C SER A 90 6.87 -18.01 6.93
N ALA A 91 6.54 -16.74 6.92
CA ALA A 91 6.41 -15.89 5.74
C ALA A 91 7.78 -15.58 5.09
N SER A 92 8.87 -15.54 5.85
CA SER A 92 10.21 -15.35 5.31
C SER A 92 10.61 -16.40 4.25
N LYS A 93 9.92 -17.54 4.20
CA LYS A 93 10.16 -18.59 3.18
C LYS A 93 9.75 -18.18 1.77
N PHE A 94 8.86 -17.21 1.61
CA PHE A 94 8.51 -16.67 0.30
C PHE A 94 9.17 -15.31 0.01
N VAL A 95 9.96 -14.80 0.95
CA VAL A 95 10.76 -13.59 0.77
C VAL A 95 12.13 -13.96 0.23
N VAL A 96 12.61 -13.18 -0.71
CA VAL A 96 13.94 -13.33 -1.31
C VAL A 96 14.63 -11.97 -1.40
N GLY A 97 15.94 -11.96 -1.33
CA GLY A 97 16.75 -10.82 -1.71
C GLY A 97 16.92 -10.80 -3.23
N VAL A 98 16.71 -9.65 -3.88
CA VAL A 98 16.97 -9.47 -5.30
C VAL A 98 18.10 -8.48 -5.46
N THR A 99 19.12 -8.87 -6.27
CA THR A 99 20.27 -8.02 -6.57
C THR A 99 20.37 -7.84 -8.08
N GLY A 100 20.39 -6.57 -8.52
CA GLY A 100 20.68 -6.19 -9.88
C GLY A 100 22.08 -5.58 -9.98
N VAL A 101 22.91 -6.12 -10.86
CA VAL A 101 24.26 -5.61 -11.10
C VAL A 101 24.31 -4.92 -12.44
N THR A 102 24.81 -3.69 -12.46
CA THR A 102 25.04 -2.90 -13.67
C THR A 102 26.52 -2.63 -13.84
N ASP A 103 27.05 -3.02 -14.98
CA ASP A 103 28.43 -2.69 -15.38
C ASP A 103 28.47 -1.25 -15.86
N ALA A 104 29.09 -0.36 -15.10
CA ALA A 104 29.22 1.05 -15.42
C ALA A 104 30.67 1.41 -15.76
N THR A 105 30.85 2.45 -16.56
CA THR A 105 32.16 2.98 -16.87
C THR A 105 32.21 4.47 -16.51
N ASP A 106 33.21 4.88 -15.76
CA ASP A 106 33.39 6.28 -15.38
C ASP A 106 33.89 7.17 -16.58
N ILE A 107 33.95 8.47 -16.37
CA ILE A 107 34.42 9.43 -17.36
C ILE A 107 35.90 9.22 -17.80
N PHE A 108 36.66 8.40 -17.05
CA PHE A 108 38.03 8.03 -17.31
C PHE A 108 38.16 6.64 -17.93
N ASN A 109 37.02 6.03 -18.31
CA ASN A 109 36.94 4.68 -18.91
C ASN A 109 37.35 3.54 -17.95
N ASN A 110 37.22 3.76 -16.64
CA ASN A 110 37.38 2.69 -15.65
C ASN A 110 36.01 1.98 -15.45
N SER A 111 36.00 0.68 -15.56
CA SER A 111 34.80 -0.13 -15.29
C SER A 111 34.59 -0.27 -13.77
N TYR A 112 33.34 -0.09 -13.33
CA TYR A 112 32.93 -0.37 -11.96
C TYR A 112 31.53 -1.00 -11.98
N GLU A 113 31.25 -1.82 -10.97
CA GLU A 113 29.92 -2.43 -10.79
C GLU A 113 29.11 -1.61 -9.80
N THR A 114 27.85 -1.40 -10.12
CA THR A 114 26.87 -0.79 -9.22
C THR A 114 25.81 -1.84 -8.91
N GLU A 115 25.52 -2.05 -7.62
CA GLU A 115 24.53 -2.99 -7.18
C GLU A 115 23.27 -2.27 -6.67
N GLY A 116 22.12 -2.67 -7.20
CA GLY A 116 20.80 -2.37 -6.63
C GLY A 116 20.30 -3.58 -5.84
N GLN A 117 19.80 -3.36 -4.64
CA GLN A 117 19.24 -4.42 -3.81
C GLN A 117 17.81 -4.09 -3.41
N GLY A 118 16.96 -5.12 -3.37
CA GLY A 118 15.57 -4.99 -2.97
C GLY A 118 14.96 -6.31 -2.49
N VAL A 119 13.73 -6.22 -2.01
CA VAL A 119 12.94 -7.38 -1.62
C VAL A 119 12.26 -7.99 -2.84
N GLY A 120 12.20 -9.32 -2.88
CA GLY A 120 11.35 -10.07 -3.78
C GLY A 120 10.35 -10.95 -3.03
N VAL A 121 9.22 -11.20 -3.66
CA VAL A 121 8.15 -12.08 -3.16
C VAL A 121 7.89 -13.18 -4.18
N ILE A 122 8.02 -14.45 -3.78
CA ILE A 122 7.69 -15.59 -4.63
C ILE A 122 6.16 -15.66 -4.76
N LEU A 123 5.62 -15.22 -5.91
CA LEU A 123 4.18 -15.21 -6.16
C LEU A 123 3.65 -16.54 -6.68
N ARG A 124 4.47 -17.28 -7.43
CA ARG A 124 4.03 -18.49 -8.10
C ARG A 124 5.18 -19.45 -8.36
N ASP A 125 4.88 -20.73 -8.26
CA ASP A 125 5.67 -21.85 -8.77
C ASP A 125 4.88 -22.52 -9.90
N ASN A 126 5.33 -22.39 -11.15
CA ASN A 126 4.67 -22.99 -12.30
C ASN A 126 5.24 -24.39 -12.65
N GLY A 127 6.07 -24.95 -11.77
CA GLY A 127 6.73 -26.25 -11.93
C GLY A 127 8.08 -26.18 -12.66
N LYS A 128 8.31 -25.17 -13.49
CA LYS A 128 9.58 -24.91 -14.20
C LYS A 128 10.32 -23.71 -13.67
N GLN A 129 9.58 -22.68 -13.31
CA GLN A 129 10.11 -21.38 -12.86
C GLN A 129 9.39 -20.92 -11.61
N LEU A 130 10.11 -20.19 -10.78
CA LEU A 130 9.55 -19.35 -9.74
C LEU A 130 9.31 -17.96 -10.34
N ILE A 131 8.11 -17.42 -10.13
CA ILE A 131 7.73 -16.07 -10.53
C ILE A 131 7.81 -15.19 -9.28
N ILE A 132 8.59 -14.12 -9.36
CA ILE A 132 8.95 -13.28 -8.22
C ILE A 132 8.58 -11.83 -8.53
N LEU A 133 7.85 -11.20 -7.63
CA LEU A 133 7.56 -9.78 -7.64
C LEU A 133 8.69 -9.02 -6.93
N THR A 134 9.16 -7.95 -7.53
CA THR A 134 10.19 -7.08 -6.95
C THR A 134 9.99 -5.63 -7.40
N GLU A 135 10.93 -4.76 -7.08
CA GLU A 135 10.91 -3.36 -7.52
C GLU A 135 11.63 -3.16 -8.85
N LYS A 136 11.09 -2.23 -9.67
CA LYS A 136 11.67 -1.86 -10.95
C LYS A 136 13.09 -1.30 -10.80
N ASN A 137 13.32 -0.45 -9.79
CA ASN A 137 14.63 0.20 -9.58
C ASN A 137 15.79 -0.80 -9.36
N VAL A 138 15.48 -2.02 -8.88
CA VAL A 138 16.47 -3.08 -8.70
C VAL A 138 16.82 -3.75 -10.04
N VAL A 139 15.84 -3.85 -10.95
CA VAL A 139 16.00 -4.57 -12.23
C VAL A 139 16.25 -3.65 -13.41
N ASP A 140 15.97 -2.35 -13.27
CA ASP A 140 16.13 -1.38 -14.35
C ASP A 140 17.63 -1.23 -14.71
N LYS A 141 17.94 -1.46 -15.98
CA LYS A 141 19.31 -1.41 -16.52
C LYS A 141 20.31 -2.41 -15.91
N ALA A 142 19.83 -3.39 -15.13
CA ALA A 142 20.71 -4.42 -14.63
C ALA A 142 21.18 -5.34 -15.77
N ASP A 143 22.49 -5.52 -15.88
CA ASP A 143 23.10 -6.46 -16.83
C ASP A 143 22.98 -7.91 -16.33
N LYS A 144 22.93 -8.09 -15.00
CA LYS A 144 22.72 -9.36 -14.33
C LYS A 144 21.73 -9.22 -13.19
N LEU A 145 20.86 -10.20 -13.04
CA LEU A 145 19.93 -10.33 -11.93
C LEU A 145 20.20 -11.61 -11.18
N SER A 146 20.25 -11.54 -9.85
CA SER A 146 20.36 -12.69 -8.97
C SER A 146 19.34 -12.63 -7.85
N VAL A 147 18.94 -13.79 -7.36
CA VAL A 147 18.00 -13.97 -6.26
C VAL A 147 18.67 -14.76 -5.15
N THR A 148 18.65 -14.25 -3.94
CA THR A 148 19.13 -14.92 -2.72
C THR A 148 17.94 -15.45 -1.95
N PHE A 149 17.90 -16.75 -1.73
CA PHE A 149 16.84 -17.46 -1.00
C PHE A 149 17.10 -17.50 0.51
N VAL A 150 16.08 -17.89 1.27
CA VAL A 150 16.10 -17.95 2.75
C VAL A 150 17.22 -18.83 3.34
N ASN A 151 17.81 -19.74 2.56
CA ASN A 151 18.93 -20.59 2.93
C ASN A 151 20.28 -20.11 2.36
N ASP A 152 20.38 -18.85 2.01
CA ASP A 152 21.53 -18.17 1.41
C ASP A 152 21.97 -18.72 0.04
N MET A 153 21.17 -19.59 -0.59
CA MET A 153 21.42 -20.03 -1.95
C MET A 153 21.12 -18.90 -2.93
N MET A 154 22.04 -18.69 -3.87
CA MET A 154 21.87 -17.67 -4.93
C MET A 154 21.61 -18.37 -6.27
N ALA A 155 20.71 -17.78 -7.07
CA ALA A 155 20.45 -18.22 -8.44
C ALA A 155 20.27 -17.04 -9.36
N ASP A 156 20.64 -17.23 -10.64
CA ASP A 156 20.39 -16.24 -11.69
C ASP A 156 18.90 -16.09 -11.95
N ALA A 157 18.49 -14.86 -12.22
CA ALA A 157 17.12 -14.51 -12.56
C ALA A 157 17.03 -13.80 -13.90
N ALA A 158 15.86 -13.85 -14.52
CA ALA A 158 15.54 -13.16 -15.76
C ALA A 158 14.37 -12.18 -15.55
N LEU A 159 14.49 -10.98 -16.11
CA LEU A 159 13.39 -10.02 -16.15
C LEU A 159 12.27 -10.55 -17.04
N VAL A 160 11.04 -10.60 -16.52
CA VAL A 160 9.83 -10.91 -17.31
C VAL A 160 9.22 -9.62 -17.82
N LYS A 161 8.87 -8.71 -16.91
CA LYS A 161 8.23 -7.43 -17.24
C LYS A 161 8.30 -6.47 -16.07
N TYR A 162 8.24 -5.17 -16.33
CA TYR A 162 8.04 -4.14 -15.29
C TYR A 162 7.01 -3.10 -15.71
N ASP A 163 6.51 -2.35 -14.76
CA ASP A 163 5.66 -1.19 -14.96
C ASP A 163 6.31 0.06 -14.37
N SER A 164 6.57 1.05 -15.20
CA SER A 164 7.20 2.30 -14.79
C SER A 164 6.28 3.21 -13.96
N ASN A 165 4.96 2.99 -14.07
CA ASN A 165 3.98 3.79 -13.34
C ASN A 165 3.91 3.40 -11.86
N THR A 166 3.98 2.11 -11.56
CA THR A 166 3.91 1.59 -10.18
C THR A 166 5.26 1.26 -9.58
N GLY A 167 6.32 1.23 -10.39
CA GLY A 167 7.65 0.88 -9.92
C GLY A 167 7.82 -0.59 -9.55
N ILE A 168 6.91 -1.49 -9.97
CA ILE A 168 7.02 -2.93 -9.72
C ILE A 168 7.53 -3.69 -10.96
N ALA A 169 8.15 -4.83 -10.71
CA ALA A 169 8.69 -5.72 -11.73
C ALA A 169 8.42 -7.19 -11.39
N ILE A 170 8.31 -8.01 -12.42
CA ILE A 170 8.28 -9.47 -12.33
C ILE A 170 9.57 -10.02 -12.91
N ILE A 171 10.24 -10.88 -12.13
CA ILE A 171 11.39 -11.66 -12.56
C ILE A 171 11.08 -13.15 -12.43
N SER A 172 11.87 -13.98 -13.09
CA SER A 172 11.74 -15.43 -13.00
C SER A 172 13.07 -16.10 -12.71
N VAL A 173 13.04 -17.17 -11.92
CA VAL A 173 14.18 -18.06 -11.65
C VAL A 173 13.84 -19.46 -12.18
N ASP A 174 14.73 -20.06 -12.99
CA ASP A 174 14.57 -21.43 -13.45
C ASP A 174 14.83 -22.40 -12.28
N LYS A 175 13.86 -23.27 -12.01
CA LYS A 175 13.95 -24.23 -10.89
C LYS A 175 15.07 -25.28 -11.09
N SER A 176 15.55 -25.49 -12.31
CA SER A 176 16.69 -26.36 -12.56
C SER A 176 18.02 -25.83 -11.97
N LEU A 177 18.06 -24.53 -11.64
CA LEU A 177 19.20 -23.89 -10.97
C LEU A 177 19.19 -24.13 -9.45
N LEU A 178 18.08 -24.62 -8.88
CA LEU A 178 17.89 -24.77 -7.45
C LEU A 178 18.14 -26.21 -7.00
N ASP A 179 18.77 -26.36 -5.85
CA ASP A 179 18.90 -27.66 -5.21
C ASP A 179 17.62 -28.07 -4.44
N ASP A 180 17.51 -29.35 -4.11
CA ASP A 180 16.37 -29.90 -3.37
C ASP A 180 16.23 -29.29 -1.97
N ALA A 181 17.30 -28.81 -1.36
CA ALA A 181 17.26 -28.16 -0.04
C ALA A 181 16.55 -26.80 -0.14
N THR A 182 16.89 -26.02 -1.14
CA THR A 182 16.25 -24.71 -1.43
C THR A 182 14.79 -24.90 -1.81
N ILE A 183 14.46 -25.86 -2.69
CA ILE A 183 13.06 -26.14 -3.07
C ILE A 183 12.20 -26.50 -1.85
N ARG A 184 12.75 -27.20 -0.85
CA ARG A 184 12.04 -27.51 0.40
C ARG A 184 11.98 -26.35 1.39
N ALA A 185 12.92 -25.40 1.30
CA ALA A 185 12.98 -24.25 2.21
C ALA A 185 12.04 -23.12 1.84
N ILE A 186 11.72 -22.97 0.56
CA ILE A 186 10.88 -21.86 0.04
C ILE A 186 9.39 -22.17 0.14
N ALA A 187 8.58 -21.14 0.04
CA ALA A 187 7.13 -21.19 -0.07
C ALA A 187 6.65 -20.18 -1.15
N VAL A 188 5.40 -20.29 -1.53
CA VAL A 188 4.70 -19.30 -2.38
C VAL A 188 3.88 -18.40 -1.48
N ALA A 189 3.91 -17.10 -1.72
CA ALA A 189 3.14 -16.13 -0.97
C ALA A 189 1.65 -16.21 -1.30
N GLU A 190 0.82 -16.02 -0.30
CA GLU A 190 -0.60 -15.74 -0.49
C GLU A 190 -0.83 -14.24 -0.45
N LEU A 191 -1.53 -13.68 -1.44
CA LEU A 191 -1.93 -12.28 -1.46
C LEU A 191 -3.24 -12.11 -0.68
N GLY A 192 -3.20 -11.28 0.35
CA GLY A 192 -4.35 -10.97 1.18
C GLY A 192 -5.24 -9.87 0.60
N ASN A 193 -6.35 -9.61 1.25
CA ASN A 193 -7.25 -8.52 0.89
C ASN A 193 -6.96 -7.27 1.74
N SER A 194 -6.20 -6.33 1.20
CA SER A 194 -5.87 -5.08 1.90
C SER A 194 -7.05 -4.11 2.05
N ASN A 195 -8.14 -4.28 1.30
CA ASN A 195 -9.33 -3.43 1.41
C ASN A 195 -10.10 -3.61 2.72
N ILE A 196 -9.89 -4.74 3.42
CA ILE A 196 -10.54 -5.01 4.71
C ILE A 196 -9.64 -4.68 5.91
N VAL A 197 -8.39 -4.28 5.66
CA VAL A 197 -7.46 -3.88 6.71
C VAL A 197 -7.95 -2.61 7.38
N SER A 198 -8.05 -2.64 8.71
CA SER A 198 -8.50 -1.50 9.50
C SER A 198 -7.37 -0.88 10.31
N ARG A 199 -7.54 0.39 10.68
CA ARG A 199 -6.64 1.05 11.62
C ARG A 199 -6.65 0.30 12.96
N GLY A 200 -5.47 0.07 13.54
CA GLY A 200 -5.25 -0.72 14.74
C GLY A 200 -5.04 -2.23 14.47
N ALA A 201 -5.13 -2.69 13.21
CA ALA A 201 -4.77 -4.06 12.87
C ALA A 201 -3.28 -4.32 13.11
N SER A 202 -2.95 -5.47 13.70
CA SER A 202 -1.57 -5.92 13.84
C SER A 202 -1.02 -6.36 12.50
N VAL A 203 0.20 -5.94 12.20
CA VAL A 203 0.91 -6.23 10.96
C VAL A 203 2.36 -6.60 11.22
N ILE A 204 2.95 -7.30 10.30
CA ILE A 204 4.34 -7.73 10.33
C ILE A 204 5.00 -7.25 9.04
N ALA A 205 6.13 -6.55 9.17
CA ALA A 205 6.95 -6.16 8.04
C ALA A 205 8.15 -7.11 7.91
N LEU A 206 8.45 -7.50 6.67
CA LEU A 206 9.60 -8.33 6.31
C LEU A 206 10.47 -7.55 5.34
N GLU A 207 11.76 -7.51 5.60
CA GLU A 207 12.76 -6.79 4.80
C GLU A 207 13.68 -7.78 4.04
N ALA A 208 14.46 -7.26 3.09
CA ALA A 208 15.40 -8.06 2.28
C ALA A 208 16.45 -8.80 3.11
N ASN A 209 16.80 -8.26 4.28
CA ASN A 209 17.75 -8.87 5.23
C ASN A 209 17.09 -9.88 6.18
N TYR A 210 15.84 -10.28 5.89
CA TYR A 210 15.01 -11.16 6.71
C TYR A 210 14.67 -10.61 8.11
N ALA A 211 14.79 -9.30 8.32
CA ALA A 211 14.31 -8.67 9.56
C ALA A 211 12.78 -8.81 9.65
N ILE A 212 12.30 -9.15 10.84
CA ILE A 212 10.88 -9.29 11.16
C ILE A 212 10.52 -8.18 12.14
N LEU A 213 9.72 -7.23 11.70
CA LEU A 213 9.27 -6.11 12.49
C LEU A 213 7.75 -6.20 12.69
N THR A 214 7.27 -5.91 13.88
CA THR A 214 5.84 -5.96 14.21
C THR A 214 5.33 -4.58 14.58
N GLY A 215 4.10 -4.28 14.23
CA GLY A 215 3.45 -3.01 14.55
C GLY A 215 1.96 -3.01 14.23
N LEU A 216 1.39 -1.82 14.20
CA LEU A 216 -0.02 -1.58 13.95
C LEU A 216 -0.21 -0.68 12.73
N VAL A 217 -1.30 -0.88 12.02
CA VAL A 217 -1.76 0.05 11.00
C VAL A 217 -2.29 1.32 11.66
N THR A 218 -1.70 2.46 11.37
CA THR A 218 -2.09 3.77 11.92
C THR A 218 -3.03 4.54 11.00
N SER A 219 -2.93 4.33 9.68
CA SER A 219 -3.81 4.94 8.69
C SER A 219 -4.03 4.03 7.48
N THR A 220 -5.25 4.08 6.94
CA THR A 220 -5.67 3.41 5.68
C THR A 220 -6.32 4.41 4.72
N THR A 221 -6.26 5.70 5.02
CA THR A 221 -6.96 6.75 4.25
C THR A 221 -6.05 7.55 3.34
N ASN A 222 -4.76 7.27 3.36
CA ASN A 222 -3.79 7.89 2.49
C ASN A 222 -3.87 7.28 1.09
N GLU A 223 -3.78 8.12 0.07
CA GLU A 223 -3.74 7.69 -1.34
C GLU A 223 -2.49 8.22 -2.01
N LEU A 224 -1.87 7.39 -2.80
CA LEU A 224 -0.82 7.76 -3.73
C LEU A 224 -1.45 7.96 -5.10
N SER A 225 -1.33 9.17 -5.65
CA SER A 225 -1.83 9.48 -6.98
C SER A 225 -0.76 9.17 -8.02
N ALA A 226 -1.01 8.15 -8.83
CA ALA A 226 -0.18 7.78 -9.97
C ALA A 226 -0.88 8.15 -11.29
N GLN A 227 -0.28 7.79 -12.42
CA GLN A 227 -0.94 7.93 -13.71
C GLN A 227 -2.06 6.89 -13.83
N ASP A 228 -3.23 7.34 -14.29
CA ASP A 228 -4.40 6.51 -14.56
C ASP A 228 -5.01 5.77 -13.36
N ASN A 229 -4.45 5.90 -12.15
CA ASN A 229 -4.98 5.27 -10.94
C ASN A 229 -4.56 6.03 -9.67
N ASN A 230 -5.27 5.75 -8.57
CA ASN A 230 -4.87 6.09 -7.21
C ASN A 230 -4.72 4.79 -6.41
N TYR A 231 -3.65 4.69 -5.66
CA TYR A 231 -3.34 3.52 -4.84
C TYR A 231 -3.51 3.84 -3.37
N SER A 232 -4.22 3.00 -2.64
CA SER A 232 -4.35 3.12 -1.19
C SER A 232 -3.02 2.81 -0.51
N VAL A 233 -2.70 3.58 0.53
CA VAL A 233 -1.46 3.42 1.29
C VAL A 233 -1.79 3.06 2.74
N LEU A 234 -1.23 1.95 3.19
CA LEU A 234 -1.24 1.53 4.58
C LEU A 234 -0.06 2.20 5.29
N THR A 235 -0.32 3.02 6.30
CA THR A 235 0.70 3.61 7.16
C THR A 235 0.76 2.84 8.47
N THR A 236 1.96 2.59 8.97
CA THR A 236 2.17 1.84 10.21
C THR A 236 2.92 2.67 11.26
N ASP A 237 3.07 2.15 12.47
CA ASP A 237 3.96 2.66 13.51
C ASP A 237 5.34 2.00 13.50
N ILE A 238 5.60 1.10 12.55
CA ILE A 238 6.90 0.46 12.38
C ILE A 238 7.90 1.50 11.89
N ALA A 239 9.02 1.64 12.61
CA ALA A 239 10.10 2.52 12.19
C ALA A 239 10.75 1.99 10.90
N SER A 240 10.96 2.88 9.93
CA SER A 240 11.60 2.56 8.65
C SER A 240 12.48 3.70 8.19
N ASN A 241 13.47 3.42 7.37
CA ASN A 241 14.21 4.44 6.63
C ASN A 241 13.73 4.48 5.17
N LYS A 242 13.95 5.61 4.50
CA LYS A 242 13.43 5.91 3.16
C LYS A 242 13.93 5.00 2.03
N LEU A 243 14.99 4.23 2.27
CA LEU A 243 15.68 3.42 1.27
C LEU A 243 15.39 1.92 1.42
N GLN A 244 14.51 1.55 2.34
CA GLN A 244 14.18 0.15 2.56
C GLN A 244 12.93 -0.25 1.79
N SER A 245 13.08 -1.26 0.95
CA SER A 245 11.98 -2.03 0.42
C SER A 245 11.57 -3.13 1.39
N GLY A 246 10.30 -3.45 1.42
CA GLY A 246 9.77 -4.47 2.31
C GLY A 246 8.37 -4.91 1.92
N ILE A 247 7.92 -5.95 2.56
CA ILE A 247 6.54 -6.42 2.43
C ILE A 247 5.82 -6.32 3.76
N LEU A 248 4.54 -6.00 3.71
CA LEU A 248 3.66 -5.96 4.86
C LEU A 248 2.71 -7.15 4.78
N ILE A 249 2.66 -7.96 5.85
CA ILE A 249 1.76 -9.10 5.95
C ILE A 249 0.80 -8.94 7.13
N ASN A 250 -0.36 -9.60 7.04
CA ASN A 250 -1.31 -9.70 8.14
C ASN A 250 -0.93 -10.82 9.12
N THR A 251 -1.71 -11.01 10.16
CA THR A 251 -1.51 -12.07 11.17
C THR A 251 -1.73 -13.49 10.65
N ASP A 252 -2.33 -13.65 9.48
CA ASP A 252 -2.51 -14.92 8.79
C ASP A 252 -1.33 -15.25 7.87
N GLY A 253 -0.33 -14.35 7.76
CA GLY A 253 0.85 -14.50 6.91
C GLY A 253 0.64 -14.12 5.45
N GLN A 254 -0.50 -13.48 5.12
CA GLN A 254 -0.82 -13.05 3.76
C GLN A 254 -0.23 -11.67 3.48
N VAL A 255 0.30 -11.45 2.28
CA VAL A 255 0.83 -10.16 1.83
C VAL A 255 -0.31 -9.17 1.62
N ILE A 256 -0.29 -8.05 2.35
CA ILE A 256 -1.31 -6.98 2.27
C ILE A 256 -0.76 -5.68 1.70
N GLY A 257 0.56 -5.53 1.57
CA GLY A 257 1.15 -4.33 0.99
C GLY A 257 2.62 -4.48 0.65
N LEU A 258 3.09 -3.60 -0.23
CA LEU A 258 4.49 -3.47 -0.64
C LEU A 258 5.01 -2.09 -0.24
N SER A 259 6.12 -2.05 0.47
CA SER A 259 6.88 -0.82 0.70
C SER A 259 7.88 -0.67 -0.43
N LEU A 260 7.63 0.29 -1.32
CA LEU A 260 8.40 0.54 -2.53
C LEU A 260 9.23 1.82 -2.34
N GLN A 261 10.49 1.80 -2.74
CA GLN A 261 11.41 2.95 -2.58
C GLN A 261 10.93 4.17 -3.35
N ASP A 262 10.52 3.99 -4.61
CA ASP A 262 10.07 5.07 -5.49
C ASP A 262 8.67 5.60 -5.13
N PHE A 263 7.91 4.82 -4.36
CA PHE A 263 6.52 5.10 -3.98
C PHE A 263 6.36 5.38 -2.47
N ASN A 264 7.41 5.83 -1.81
CA ASN A 264 7.33 6.14 -0.39
C ASN A 264 6.84 7.58 -0.17
N PRO A 265 5.56 7.81 0.21
CA PRO A 265 5.04 9.15 0.49
C PRO A 265 5.65 9.77 1.75
N ALA A 266 6.55 9.08 2.43
CA ALA A 266 7.11 9.47 3.71
C ALA A 266 8.26 10.48 3.57
N GLU A 267 8.03 11.60 2.90
CA GLU A 267 8.95 12.74 3.06
C GLU A 267 8.96 13.29 4.50
N GLU A 268 7.96 12.97 5.32
CA GLU A 268 7.78 13.57 6.66
C GLU A 268 7.78 12.56 7.83
N ASN A 269 7.57 11.26 7.61
CA ASN A 269 7.44 10.29 8.70
C ASN A 269 8.44 9.13 8.53
N ASN A 270 9.31 8.94 9.50
CA ASN A 270 10.24 7.78 9.57
C ASN A 270 9.49 6.48 9.92
N THR A 271 8.33 6.25 9.33
CA THR A 271 7.51 5.05 9.54
C THR A 271 7.27 4.33 8.23
N LEU A 272 7.15 3.01 8.30
CA LEU A 272 6.90 2.16 7.15
C LEU A 272 5.51 2.44 6.57
N THR A 273 5.48 2.72 5.28
CA THR A 273 4.28 2.83 4.47
C THR A 273 4.30 1.78 3.37
N ALA A 274 3.15 1.21 3.08
CA ALA A 274 3.02 0.17 2.07
C ALA A 274 1.85 0.46 1.13
N VAL A 275 2.08 0.31 -0.17
CA VAL A 275 1.02 0.38 -1.18
C VAL A 275 0.17 -0.88 -1.08
N SER A 276 -1.14 -0.72 -1.10
CA SER A 276 -2.15 -1.78 -1.01
C SER A 276 -1.94 -2.85 -2.07
N ILE A 277 -1.79 -4.11 -1.67
CA ILE A 277 -1.60 -5.22 -2.60
C ILE A 277 -2.85 -5.43 -3.48
N SER A 278 -4.05 -5.18 -2.94
CA SER A 278 -5.30 -5.32 -3.70
C SER A 278 -5.40 -4.33 -4.86
N ASP A 279 -4.84 -3.14 -4.70
CA ASP A 279 -4.82 -2.12 -5.76
C ASP A 279 -3.73 -2.43 -6.82
N LEU A 280 -2.65 -3.12 -6.42
CA LEU A 280 -1.58 -3.56 -7.32
C LEU A 280 -1.90 -4.86 -8.06
N SER A 281 -2.83 -5.67 -7.56
CA SER A 281 -3.18 -6.99 -8.14
C SER A 281 -3.41 -6.97 -9.66
N PRO A 282 -4.19 -6.02 -10.24
CA PRO A 282 -4.42 -5.99 -11.68
C PRO A 282 -3.14 -5.73 -12.49
N VAL A 283 -2.21 -4.95 -11.94
CA VAL A 283 -0.89 -4.70 -12.56
C VAL A 283 -0.03 -5.95 -12.47
N ILE A 284 0.03 -6.58 -11.29
CA ILE A 284 0.78 -7.83 -11.06
C ILE A 284 0.33 -8.92 -12.05
N GLU A 285 -0.98 -9.14 -12.22
CA GLU A 285 -1.54 -10.12 -13.15
C GLU A 285 -1.12 -9.86 -14.61
N LYS A 286 -1.08 -8.59 -15.03
CA LYS A 286 -0.58 -8.21 -16.35
C LYS A 286 0.89 -8.56 -16.50
N LEU A 287 1.73 -8.14 -15.56
CA LEU A 287 3.16 -8.36 -15.62
C LEU A 287 3.53 -9.85 -15.53
N GLU A 288 2.85 -10.64 -14.70
CA GLU A 288 3.03 -12.11 -14.64
C GLU A 288 2.77 -12.80 -15.99
N SER A 289 1.79 -12.30 -16.74
CA SER A 289 1.49 -12.82 -18.08
C SER A 289 2.44 -12.31 -19.18
N GLY A 290 3.42 -11.45 -18.82
CA GLY A 290 4.31 -10.77 -19.76
C GLY A 290 3.62 -9.68 -20.58
N ALA A 291 2.38 -9.28 -20.20
CA ALA A 291 1.63 -8.25 -20.91
C ALA A 291 2.00 -6.85 -20.42
N ASP A 292 1.87 -5.88 -21.30
CA ASP A 292 2.02 -4.47 -20.98
C ASP A 292 0.82 -3.95 -20.18
N VAL A 293 1.09 -3.00 -19.29
CA VAL A 293 0.06 -2.27 -18.54
C VAL A 293 -0.48 -1.14 -19.41
N PRO A 294 -1.80 -1.09 -19.67
CA PRO A 294 -2.41 -0.04 -20.48
C PRO A 294 -2.29 1.32 -19.80
N TYR A 295 -1.96 2.35 -20.58
CA TYR A 295 -1.67 3.69 -20.13
C TYR A 295 -2.31 4.73 -21.05
N ILE A 296 -2.91 5.77 -20.46
CA ILE A 296 -3.32 6.95 -21.22
C ILE A 296 -2.68 8.26 -20.75
N GLY A 297 -2.22 8.34 -19.50
CA GLY A 297 -1.43 9.45 -18.99
C GLY A 297 -2.25 10.59 -18.40
N ILE A 298 -3.12 10.28 -17.44
CA ILE A 298 -3.86 11.28 -16.67
C ILE A 298 -3.62 11.12 -15.17
N THR A 299 -3.55 12.23 -14.46
CA THR A 299 -3.72 12.22 -13.01
C THR A 299 -5.16 12.60 -12.70
N CYS A 300 -5.84 11.80 -11.90
CA CYS A 300 -7.29 11.93 -11.74
C CYS A 300 -7.74 11.75 -10.28
N THR A 301 -9.00 12.04 -10.03
CA THR A 301 -9.64 11.83 -8.72
C THR A 301 -11.13 11.56 -8.86
N THR A 302 -11.71 10.87 -7.91
CA THR A 302 -13.14 10.59 -7.86
C THR A 302 -13.94 11.84 -7.49
N VAL A 303 -14.96 12.19 -8.28
CA VAL A 303 -15.96 13.18 -7.89
C VAL A 303 -17.02 12.51 -7.02
N THR A 304 -16.83 12.59 -5.70
CA THR A 304 -17.79 12.06 -4.73
C THR A 304 -19.11 12.85 -4.79
N GLU A 305 -20.19 12.26 -4.29
CA GLU A 305 -21.50 12.93 -4.24
C GLU A 305 -21.47 14.27 -3.52
N LYS A 306 -20.73 14.37 -2.43
CA LYS A 306 -20.52 15.60 -1.68
C LYS A 306 -19.85 16.69 -2.51
N ILE A 307 -18.84 16.32 -3.31
CA ILE A 307 -18.13 17.23 -4.22
C ILE A 307 -19.05 17.64 -5.38
N ALA A 308 -19.72 16.67 -6.00
CA ALA A 308 -20.66 16.90 -7.09
C ALA A 308 -21.71 17.95 -6.72
N ASN A 309 -22.37 17.75 -5.59
CA ASN A 309 -23.43 18.66 -5.10
C ASN A 309 -22.89 20.04 -4.69
N ARG A 310 -21.71 20.09 -4.06
CA ARG A 310 -21.13 21.36 -3.58
C ARG A 310 -20.65 22.26 -4.69
N TYR A 311 -20.09 21.70 -5.76
CA TYR A 311 -19.42 22.45 -6.83
C TYR A 311 -20.14 22.37 -8.17
N ASN A 312 -21.29 21.68 -8.21
CA ASN A 312 -22.05 21.42 -9.43
C ASN A 312 -21.20 20.81 -10.55
N ILE A 313 -20.43 19.77 -10.18
CA ILE A 313 -19.57 19.00 -11.06
C ILE A 313 -20.23 17.64 -11.32
N PRO A 314 -20.28 17.10 -12.55
CA PRO A 314 -20.78 15.76 -12.81
C PRO A 314 -20.05 14.69 -11.98
N LYS A 315 -20.77 13.65 -11.53
CA LYS A 315 -20.15 12.46 -10.92
C LYS A 315 -19.30 11.75 -11.98
N GLY A 316 -18.18 11.18 -11.56
CA GLY A 316 -17.25 10.48 -12.44
C GLY A 316 -15.80 10.66 -12.00
N VAL A 317 -14.90 10.56 -12.95
CA VAL A 317 -13.45 10.69 -12.75
C VAL A 317 -12.97 12.05 -13.27
N TYR A 318 -12.61 12.93 -12.36
CA TYR A 318 -12.12 14.26 -12.69
C TYR A 318 -10.66 14.22 -13.05
N ILE A 319 -10.31 14.70 -14.23
CA ILE A 319 -8.92 14.83 -14.71
C ILE A 319 -8.28 16.06 -14.04
N LYS A 320 -7.31 15.83 -13.17
CA LYS A 320 -6.51 16.89 -12.55
C LYS A 320 -5.46 17.41 -13.52
N GLN A 321 -4.77 16.49 -14.18
CA GLN A 321 -3.69 16.80 -15.11
C GLN A 321 -3.65 15.78 -16.25
N VAL A 322 -3.24 16.21 -17.42
CA VAL A 322 -2.91 15.38 -18.58
C VAL A 322 -1.42 15.47 -18.81
N THR A 323 -0.74 14.35 -18.89
CA THR A 323 0.70 14.28 -19.14
C THR A 323 0.99 14.71 -20.58
N MET A 324 1.99 15.56 -20.76
CA MET A 324 2.41 16.02 -22.09
C MET A 324 2.83 14.81 -22.93
N ASP A 325 2.51 14.83 -24.22
CA ASP A 325 2.81 13.79 -25.21
C ASP A 325 2.20 12.41 -24.90
N SER A 326 1.33 12.31 -23.88
CA SER A 326 0.60 11.08 -23.56
C SER A 326 -0.55 10.79 -24.56
N PRO A 327 -1.06 9.57 -24.62
CA PRO A 327 -2.27 9.22 -25.38
C PRO A 327 -3.46 10.12 -25.08
N ALA A 328 -3.66 10.48 -23.81
CA ALA A 328 -4.72 11.41 -23.38
C ALA A 328 -4.51 12.81 -23.98
N PHE A 329 -3.28 13.31 -23.97
CA PHE A 329 -2.93 14.61 -24.55
C PHE A 329 -3.22 14.63 -26.06
N VAL A 330 -2.74 13.62 -26.78
CA VAL A 330 -2.93 13.50 -28.24
C VAL A 330 -4.42 13.40 -28.60
N SER A 331 -5.25 12.75 -27.77
CA SER A 331 -6.69 12.62 -27.99
C SER A 331 -7.49 13.88 -27.67
N GLY A 332 -6.84 14.93 -27.12
CA GLY A 332 -7.48 16.20 -26.79
C GLY A 332 -8.23 16.19 -25.46
N LEU A 333 -7.94 15.26 -24.56
CA LEU A 333 -8.38 15.31 -23.17
C LEU A 333 -7.73 16.52 -22.46
N GLN A 334 -8.43 17.10 -21.51
CA GLN A 334 -7.99 18.31 -20.82
C GLN A 334 -8.17 18.20 -19.32
N SER A 335 -7.35 18.91 -18.56
CA SER A 335 -7.59 19.15 -17.14
C SER A 335 -8.96 19.80 -16.98
N GLY A 336 -9.76 19.31 -16.03
CA GLY A 336 -11.14 19.75 -15.81
C GLY A 336 -12.20 18.90 -16.50
N ASP A 337 -11.84 18.00 -17.38
CA ASP A 337 -12.77 17.00 -17.92
C ASP A 337 -13.17 16.00 -16.83
N VAL A 338 -14.41 15.51 -16.92
CA VAL A 338 -14.91 14.44 -16.05
C VAL A 338 -15.24 13.22 -16.90
N ILE A 339 -14.45 12.12 -16.78
CA ILE A 339 -14.75 10.87 -17.47
C ILE A 339 -15.96 10.23 -16.80
N VAL A 340 -16.96 9.90 -17.62
CA VAL A 340 -18.23 9.29 -17.17
C VAL A 340 -18.45 7.91 -17.75
N ALA A 341 -17.77 7.54 -18.84
CA ALA A 341 -17.80 6.17 -19.40
C ALA A 341 -16.53 5.84 -20.17
N VAL A 342 -16.20 4.56 -20.19
CA VAL A 342 -15.13 3.91 -20.96
C VAL A 342 -15.77 2.86 -21.86
N ASN A 343 -15.65 2.96 -23.18
CA ASN A 343 -16.26 2.03 -24.15
C ASN A 343 -17.74 1.72 -23.83
N ASN A 344 -18.55 2.73 -23.57
CA ASN A 344 -19.98 2.64 -23.19
C ASN A 344 -20.26 2.03 -21.80
N THR A 345 -19.25 1.65 -21.01
CA THR A 345 -19.42 1.25 -19.62
C THR A 345 -19.29 2.49 -18.74
N GLU A 346 -20.34 2.82 -17.99
CA GLU A 346 -20.32 3.95 -17.05
C GLU A 346 -19.30 3.75 -15.94
N VAL A 347 -18.58 4.83 -15.60
CA VAL A 347 -17.61 4.85 -14.52
C VAL A 347 -17.93 6.00 -13.56
N SER A 348 -18.02 5.69 -12.27
CA SER A 348 -18.38 6.65 -11.22
C SER A 348 -17.22 7.06 -10.32
N ASN A 349 -16.10 6.35 -10.40
CA ASN A 349 -14.90 6.57 -9.58
C ASN A 349 -13.64 6.06 -10.29
N VAL A 350 -12.47 6.38 -9.74
CA VAL A 350 -11.16 6.01 -10.30
C VAL A 350 -10.98 4.50 -10.37
N SER A 351 -11.43 3.74 -9.37
CA SER A 351 -11.31 2.27 -9.38
C SER A 351 -12.11 1.62 -10.52
N ALA A 352 -13.36 2.08 -10.73
CA ALA A 352 -14.18 1.60 -11.85
C ALA A 352 -13.56 1.96 -13.21
N TYR A 353 -13.02 3.17 -13.35
CA TYR A 353 -12.29 3.61 -14.53
C TYR A 353 -11.06 2.74 -14.78
N ASN A 354 -10.21 2.57 -13.77
CA ASN A 354 -9.00 1.75 -13.87
C ASN A 354 -9.33 0.29 -14.25
N THR A 355 -10.38 -0.29 -13.65
CA THR A 355 -10.88 -1.63 -14.01
C THR A 355 -11.23 -1.75 -15.50
N GLN A 356 -11.82 -0.69 -16.10
CA GLN A 356 -12.12 -0.71 -17.55
C GLN A 356 -10.87 -0.46 -18.39
N LEU A 357 -9.95 0.39 -17.94
CA LEU A 357 -8.68 0.64 -18.62
C LEU A 357 -7.82 -0.63 -18.66
N MET A 358 -7.73 -1.36 -17.55
CA MET A 358 -6.97 -2.64 -17.46
C MET A 358 -7.49 -3.73 -18.39
N LYS A 359 -8.72 -3.65 -18.92
CA LYS A 359 -9.25 -4.58 -19.94
C LYS A 359 -8.74 -4.27 -21.34
N GLN A 360 -8.23 -3.06 -21.57
CA GLN A 360 -7.73 -2.65 -22.88
C GLN A 360 -6.34 -3.24 -23.12
N LYS A 361 -5.94 -3.25 -24.37
CA LYS A 361 -4.59 -3.62 -24.80
C LYS A 361 -3.89 -2.39 -25.37
N PRO A 362 -2.58 -2.27 -25.23
CA PRO A 362 -1.81 -1.29 -25.98
C PRO A 362 -2.13 -1.36 -27.48
N GLU A 363 -2.13 -0.20 -28.12
CA GLU A 363 -2.52 0.03 -29.53
C GLU A 363 -4.02 -0.02 -29.80
N ASP A 364 -4.87 -0.56 -28.93
CA ASP A 364 -6.32 -0.50 -29.08
C ASP A 364 -6.83 0.95 -28.96
N THR A 365 -7.94 1.23 -29.62
CA THR A 365 -8.65 2.52 -29.49
C THR A 365 -9.76 2.38 -28.47
N CYS A 366 -9.70 3.22 -27.43
CA CYS A 366 -10.70 3.31 -26.37
C CYS A 366 -11.54 4.59 -26.53
N ASN A 367 -12.87 4.49 -26.45
CA ASN A 367 -13.77 5.64 -26.48
C ASN A 367 -14.05 6.11 -25.04
N LEU A 368 -13.58 7.30 -24.69
CA LEU A 368 -13.87 7.94 -23.40
C LEU A 368 -14.97 9.00 -23.58
N LYS A 369 -16.10 8.80 -22.89
CA LYS A 369 -17.11 9.86 -22.76
C LYS A 369 -16.71 10.75 -21.60
N VAL A 370 -16.53 12.02 -21.87
CA VAL A 370 -16.19 13.03 -20.88
C VAL A 370 -17.20 14.16 -20.85
N LYS A 371 -17.39 14.73 -19.70
CA LYS A 371 -18.14 15.98 -19.52
C LYS A 371 -17.16 17.13 -19.36
N ARG A 372 -17.15 18.03 -20.33
CA ARG A 372 -16.28 19.22 -20.37
C ARG A 372 -17.06 20.47 -20.00
N LYS A 373 -16.49 21.29 -19.13
CA LYS A 373 -17.12 22.54 -18.71
C LYS A 373 -16.99 23.61 -19.80
N GLY A 374 -18.12 24.07 -20.33
CA GLY A 374 -18.21 25.22 -21.23
C GLY A 374 -18.84 26.44 -20.55
N SER A 375 -19.14 27.47 -21.33
CA SER A 375 -19.80 28.71 -20.84
C SER A 375 -21.21 28.46 -20.28
N ASN A 376 -21.94 27.51 -20.84
CA ASN A 376 -23.33 27.20 -20.50
C ASN A 376 -23.48 25.92 -19.66
N GLY A 377 -22.43 25.45 -19.00
CA GLY A 377 -22.44 24.23 -18.21
C GLY A 377 -21.59 23.12 -18.81
N TYR A 378 -21.85 21.87 -18.41
CA TYR A 378 -21.11 20.69 -18.86
C TYR A 378 -21.73 20.12 -20.15
N THR A 379 -20.89 19.87 -21.14
CA THR A 379 -21.26 19.22 -22.41
C THR A 379 -20.55 17.87 -22.52
N GLU A 380 -21.25 16.83 -22.98
CA GLU A 380 -20.68 15.51 -23.23
C GLU A 380 -19.91 15.51 -24.54
N ILE A 381 -18.69 14.99 -24.48
CA ILE A 381 -17.77 14.84 -25.63
C ILE A 381 -17.25 13.41 -25.60
N THR A 382 -17.07 12.81 -26.76
CA THR A 382 -16.40 11.50 -26.90
C THR A 382 -15.00 11.73 -27.45
N CYS A 383 -13.97 11.30 -26.68
CA CYS A 383 -12.58 11.30 -27.12
C CYS A 383 -12.15 9.87 -27.46
N GLN A 384 -11.53 9.70 -28.61
CA GLN A 384 -10.92 8.44 -29.01
C GLN A 384 -9.45 8.44 -28.58
N VAL A 385 -9.13 7.56 -27.66
CA VAL A 385 -7.78 7.46 -27.09
C VAL A 385 -7.13 6.19 -27.57
N LYS A 386 -5.98 6.28 -28.20
CA LYS A 386 -5.14 5.13 -28.52
C LYS A 386 -4.36 4.73 -27.27
N ILE A 387 -4.57 3.53 -26.76
CA ILE A 387 -3.93 3.07 -25.53
C ILE A 387 -2.43 2.91 -25.74
N GLY A 388 -1.63 3.47 -24.86
CA GLY A 388 -0.17 3.37 -24.84
C GLY A 388 0.35 2.46 -23.74
N VAL A 389 1.67 2.50 -23.59
CA VAL A 389 2.44 1.90 -22.49
C VAL A 389 3.32 3.00 -21.92
N MET A 390 3.50 3.04 -20.62
CA MET A 390 4.45 3.93 -19.97
C MET A 390 5.83 3.25 -19.94
N ASN A 391 6.77 3.80 -20.71
CA ASN A 391 8.15 3.30 -20.79
C ASN A 391 9.04 3.88 -19.67
#